data_da50f7bf09cd2f223d0a0c5052386412
#
_entry.id   da50f7bf09cd2f223d0a0c5052386412
#
_cell.length_a   1.000
_cell.length_b   1.000
_cell.length_c   1.000
_cell.angle_alpha   90.00
_cell.angle_beta   90.00
_cell.angle_gamma   90.00
#
_symmetry.space_group_name_H-M   'P 1'
#
loop_
_entity.id
_entity.type
_entity.pdbx_description
1 polymer ?
#
loop_
_entity_poly.entity_id
_entity_poly.type
_entity_poly.pdbx_seq_one_letter_code
_entity_poly.pdbx_strand_id
1 'polypeptide(L)'
;MPIRPEDFATGGALLGAAAASLLRERERARLPQPGERIGPFAIVEELGRGGMAVVYRAERADGEYAQTVALKWIGGGSSDEGARALFRRERQALADLNHPHIARLLDGGHSADGQPWLAMEYIEGQRIDVLARAAGLDQRARLRLFLQVCGAVAYAHARGLLHRDIKPSNVLVAADGEAKLLDFGIVQLIGEDDALASHAHTPGYASPEQVRGERLTVAADIYQLGRLLQRLLAGSEAEAEALTRASTLLHAEAVERRSEVTALPHELRALIDCACATEPARRYATVEALMADVRAFLEQRPLRALPRRGGYRLRKFLQRHRLSALAAGACATSARAAD
;
A
#
# COMPACT_ATOMS: atom_id res chain seq x y z
N MET A 1 11.67 -54.67 22.52
CA MET A 1 11.43 -54.04 21.20
C MET A 1 11.83 -52.58 21.38
N PRO A 2 12.92 -52.04 20.76
CA PRO A 2 13.36 -50.69 21.02
C PRO A 2 12.48 -49.69 20.23
N ILE A 3 12.08 -48.64 20.93
CA ILE A 3 11.31 -47.50 20.39
C ILE A 3 12.21 -46.76 19.37
N ARG A 4 11.72 -46.55 18.16
CA ARG A 4 12.50 -45.90 17.08
C ARG A 4 12.51 -44.36 17.28
N PRO A 5 13.59 -43.67 16.90
CA PRO A 5 13.68 -42.21 17.03
C PRO A 5 12.62 -41.44 16.23
N GLU A 6 12.00 -42.07 15.24
CA GLU A 6 10.96 -41.51 14.37
C GLU A 6 9.64 -41.25 15.11
N ASP A 7 9.37 -41.99 16.21
CA ASP A 7 8.15 -41.84 17.01
C ASP A 7 8.11 -40.55 17.84
N PHE A 8 9.27 -39.94 18.08
CA PHE A 8 9.39 -38.67 18.83
C PHE A 8 9.20 -37.43 17.96
N ALA A 9 9.49 -37.51 16.64
CA ALA A 9 9.37 -36.37 15.75
C ALA A 9 7.91 -36.01 15.41
N THR A 10 7.03 -37.03 15.33
CA THR A 10 5.60 -36.86 15.02
C THR A 10 4.80 -36.31 16.22
N GLY A 11 5.19 -36.67 17.45
CA GLY A 11 4.55 -36.18 18.68
C GLY A 11 4.81 -34.67 18.91
N GLY A 12 6.02 -34.20 18.63
CA GLY A 12 6.40 -32.79 18.81
C GLY A 12 5.68 -31.83 17.86
N ALA A 13 5.49 -32.25 16.59
CA ALA A 13 4.79 -31.44 15.59
C ALA A 13 3.29 -31.35 15.88
N LEU A 14 2.66 -32.45 16.34
CA LEU A 14 1.24 -32.48 16.73
C LEU A 14 0.98 -31.67 18.02
N LEU A 15 1.87 -31.73 19.02
CA LEU A 15 1.80 -30.93 20.22
C LEU A 15 2.01 -29.44 19.93
N GLY A 16 2.93 -29.08 19.01
CA GLY A 16 3.15 -27.72 18.56
C GLY A 16 1.94 -27.15 17.79
N ALA A 17 1.32 -27.95 16.92
CA ALA A 17 0.12 -27.56 16.19
C ALA A 17 -1.10 -27.41 17.13
N ALA A 18 -1.27 -28.29 18.10
CA ALA A 18 -2.32 -28.19 19.11
C ALA A 18 -2.12 -27.01 20.04
N ALA A 19 -0.89 -26.73 20.51
CA ALA A 19 -0.57 -25.57 21.30
C ALA A 19 -0.79 -24.26 20.53
N ALA A 20 -0.40 -24.19 19.26
CA ALA A 20 -0.66 -23.07 18.37
C ALA A 20 -2.17 -22.88 18.07
N SER A 21 -2.95 -23.96 18.03
CA SER A 21 -4.40 -23.90 17.91
C SER A 21 -5.07 -23.36 19.17
N LEU A 22 -4.65 -23.83 20.34
CA LEU A 22 -5.14 -23.37 21.65
C LEU A 22 -4.76 -21.90 21.92
N LEU A 23 -3.58 -21.45 21.50
CA LEU A 23 -3.19 -20.04 21.57
C LEU A 23 -4.06 -19.19 20.64
N ARG A 24 -4.31 -19.64 19.42
CA ARG A 24 -5.23 -18.96 18.49
C ARG A 24 -6.68 -18.95 19.00
N GLU A 25 -7.15 -20.00 19.67
CA GLU A 25 -8.46 -20.01 20.33
C GLU A 25 -8.53 -19.05 21.52
N ARG A 26 -7.47 -18.98 22.34
CA ARG A 26 -7.37 -18.01 23.45
C ARG A 26 -7.29 -16.57 22.93
N GLU A 27 -6.58 -16.32 21.83
CA GLU A 27 -6.56 -15.01 21.17
C GLU A 27 -7.94 -14.64 20.58
N ARG A 28 -8.63 -15.62 19.96
CA ARG A 28 -10.01 -15.43 19.47
C ARG A 28 -11.01 -15.15 20.60
N ALA A 29 -10.84 -15.77 21.76
CA ALA A 29 -11.69 -15.56 22.94
C ALA A 29 -11.52 -14.15 23.56
N ARG A 30 -10.49 -13.40 23.16
CA ARG A 30 -10.23 -12.01 23.60
C ARG A 30 -10.60 -10.95 22.58
N LEU A 31 -11.12 -11.34 21.42
CA LEU A 31 -11.52 -10.38 20.40
C LEU A 31 -12.84 -9.72 20.79
N PRO A 32 -12.93 -8.39 20.65
CA PRO A 32 -14.15 -7.65 20.89
C PRO A 32 -15.33 -8.17 20.08
N GLN A 33 -16.50 -8.26 20.71
CA GLN A 33 -17.73 -8.73 20.08
C GLN A 33 -18.67 -7.57 19.75
N PRO A 34 -19.59 -7.73 18.77
CA PRO A 34 -20.63 -6.74 18.53
C PRO A 34 -21.38 -6.37 19.82
N GLY A 35 -21.55 -5.07 20.07
CA GLY A 35 -22.12 -4.50 21.30
C GLY A 35 -21.12 -4.24 22.42
N GLU A 36 -19.90 -4.79 22.35
CA GLU A 36 -18.86 -4.53 23.35
C GLU A 36 -18.28 -3.11 23.18
N ARG A 37 -17.94 -2.48 24.32
CA ARG A 37 -17.38 -1.13 24.36
C ARG A 37 -15.86 -1.15 24.46
N ILE A 38 -15.22 -0.36 23.58
CA ILE A 38 -13.79 -0.11 23.59
C ILE A 38 -13.57 1.40 23.64
N GLY A 39 -13.11 1.91 24.77
CA GLY A 39 -13.08 3.35 25.02
C GLY A 39 -14.50 3.94 24.88
N PRO A 40 -14.67 5.04 24.13
CA PRO A 40 -15.97 5.66 23.92
C PRO A 40 -16.80 4.99 22.80
N PHE A 41 -16.30 3.93 22.15
CA PHE A 41 -16.91 3.31 20.97
C PHE A 41 -17.52 1.94 21.29
N ALA A 42 -18.69 1.63 20.71
CA ALA A 42 -19.32 0.32 20.71
C ALA A 42 -19.08 -0.37 19.36
N ILE A 43 -18.64 -1.62 19.39
CA ILE A 43 -18.43 -2.43 18.18
C ILE A 43 -19.78 -2.73 17.52
N VAL A 44 -19.84 -2.55 16.21
CA VAL A 44 -21.01 -2.88 15.38
C VAL A 44 -20.77 -4.17 14.62
N GLU A 45 -19.69 -4.24 13.83
CA GLU A 45 -19.35 -5.40 13.01
C GLU A 45 -17.87 -5.44 12.69
N GLU A 46 -17.35 -6.62 12.32
CA GLU A 46 -15.99 -6.78 11.81
C GLU A 46 -15.93 -6.36 10.32
N LEU A 47 -15.02 -5.44 9.99
CA LEU A 47 -14.76 -5.01 8.62
C LEU A 47 -13.66 -5.84 7.94
N GLY A 48 -12.71 -6.33 8.73
CA GLY A 48 -11.62 -7.13 8.20
C GLY A 48 -10.63 -7.58 9.27
N ARG A 49 -9.86 -8.62 8.93
CA ARG A 49 -8.89 -9.24 9.83
C ARG A 49 -7.55 -9.38 9.13
N GLY A 50 -6.48 -8.90 9.78
CA GLY A 50 -5.09 -9.08 9.39
C GLY A 50 -4.35 -10.01 10.35
N GLY A 51 -3.06 -10.21 10.11
CA GLY A 51 -2.23 -11.07 10.94
C GLY A 51 -2.12 -10.64 12.40
N MET A 52 -2.07 -9.33 12.67
CA MET A 52 -1.84 -8.76 14.00
C MET A 52 -2.96 -7.79 14.44
N ALA A 53 -3.98 -7.56 13.62
CA ALA A 53 -5.04 -6.62 13.96
C ALA A 53 -6.38 -7.04 13.36
N VAL A 54 -7.45 -6.65 14.02
CA VAL A 54 -8.82 -6.75 13.52
C VAL A 54 -9.39 -5.34 13.43
N VAL A 55 -10.08 -5.03 12.34
CA VAL A 55 -10.72 -3.74 12.11
C VAL A 55 -12.23 -3.93 12.22
N TYR A 56 -12.87 -3.08 13.02
CA TYR A 56 -14.29 -3.08 13.24
C TYR A 56 -14.93 -1.77 12.78
N ARG A 57 -16.15 -1.81 12.30
CA ARG A 57 -17.03 -0.64 12.32
C ARG A 57 -17.53 -0.47 13.75
N ALA A 58 -17.35 0.70 14.29
CA ALA A 58 -17.79 1.03 15.63
C ALA A 58 -18.48 2.39 15.65
N GLU A 59 -19.36 2.58 16.61
CA GLU A 59 -20.12 3.81 16.79
C GLU A 59 -19.85 4.40 18.17
N ARG A 60 -19.76 5.73 18.23
CA ARG A 60 -19.57 6.43 19.48
C ARG A 60 -20.78 6.20 20.40
N ALA A 61 -20.54 5.81 21.65
CA ALA A 61 -21.53 5.34 22.58
C ALA A 61 -21.44 6.01 23.96
N ASP A 62 -20.66 7.11 24.08
CA ASP A 62 -20.57 7.92 25.31
C ASP A 62 -21.72 8.94 25.45
N GLY A 63 -22.56 9.11 24.42
CA GLY A 63 -23.68 10.02 24.42
C GLY A 63 -23.37 11.46 24.04
N GLU A 64 -22.10 11.79 23.72
CA GLU A 64 -21.71 13.16 23.39
C GLU A 64 -22.20 13.58 22.00
N TYR A 65 -21.96 12.75 20.96
CA TYR A 65 -22.44 12.97 19.60
C TYR A 65 -22.33 11.67 18.77
N ALA A 66 -23.09 11.62 17.68
CA ALA A 66 -23.05 10.46 16.76
C ALA A 66 -21.78 10.49 15.90
N GLN A 67 -20.99 9.41 15.92
CA GLN A 67 -19.80 9.26 15.10
C GLN A 67 -19.58 7.79 14.77
N THR A 68 -19.41 7.46 13.49
CA THR A 68 -18.96 6.14 13.03
C THR A 68 -17.45 6.17 12.79
N VAL A 69 -16.75 5.14 13.25
CA VAL A 69 -15.29 5.01 13.14
C VAL A 69 -14.90 3.63 12.63
N ALA A 70 -13.72 3.52 12.01
CA ALA A 70 -13.01 2.27 11.81
C ALA A 70 -12.09 2.04 13.01
N LEU A 71 -12.46 1.11 13.89
CA LEU A 71 -11.72 0.80 15.10
C LEU A 71 -10.77 -0.37 14.83
N LYS A 72 -9.49 -0.12 14.88
CA LYS A 72 -8.43 -1.10 14.73
C LYS A 72 -7.99 -1.61 16.08
N TRP A 73 -8.30 -2.87 16.36
CA TRP A 73 -7.86 -3.61 17.53
C TRP A 73 -6.56 -4.32 17.22
N ILE A 74 -5.50 -4.03 17.99
CA ILE A 74 -4.16 -4.56 17.76
C ILE A 74 -3.94 -5.71 18.73
N GLY A 75 -3.83 -6.94 18.19
CA GLY A 75 -3.53 -8.15 18.97
C GLY A 75 -2.07 -8.20 19.40
N GLY A 76 -1.78 -8.99 20.46
CA GLY A 76 -0.40 -9.21 20.90
C GLY A 76 0.22 -8.00 21.61
N GLY A 77 -0.59 -7.10 22.16
CA GLY A 77 -0.10 -5.96 22.92
C GLY A 77 0.82 -6.42 24.07
N SER A 78 2.09 -6.03 23.99
CA SER A 78 3.04 -6.24 25.09
C SER A 78 2.65 -5.38 26.29
N SER A 79 2.67 -5.97 27.48
CA SER A 79 2.54 -5.22 28.73
C SER A 79 3.79 -4.38 29.04
N ASP A 80 4.83 -4.47 28.20
CA ASP A 80 6.08 -3.76 28.34
C ASP A 80 5.89 -2.24 28.16
N GLU A 81 6.50 -1.46 29.06
CA GLU A 81 6.42 0.01 29.04
C GLU A 81 7.10 0.60 27.79
N GLY A 82 8.14 -0.05 27.26
CA GLY A 82 8.81 0.35 26.02
C GLY A 82 7.86 0.29 24.81
N ALA A 83 7.15 -0.83 24.65
CA ALA A 83 6.15 -0.98 23.57
C ALA A 83 5.01 0.03 23.71
N ARG A 84 4.54 0.32 24.92
CA ARG A 84 3.53 1.35 25.18
C ARG A 84 4.03 2.76 24.85
N ALA A 85 5.28 3.08 25.18
CA ALA A 85 5.87 4.37 24.85
C ALA A 85 6.02 4.55 23.33
N LEU A 86 6.47 3.51 22.62
CA LEU A 86 6.55 3.49 21.16
C LEU A 86 5.17 3.68 20.53
N PHE A 87 4.16 2.93 20.98
CA PHE A 87 2.78 3.08 20.49
C PHE A 87 2.24 4.52 20.69
N ARG A 88 2.49 5.13 21.87
CA ARG A 88 2.09 6.52 22.13
C ARG A 88 2.75 7.49 21.16
N ARG A 89 4.04 7.32 20.88
CA ARG A 89 4.80 8.17 19.96
C ARG A 89 4.27 8.07 18.53
N GLU A 90 4.06 6.85 18.05
CA GLU A 90 3.55 6.58 16.71
C GLU A 90 2.11 7.10 16.55
N ARG A 91 1.27 6.89 17.55
CA ARG A 91 -0.08 7.44 17.58
C ARG A 91 -0.07 8.96 17.46
N GLN A 92 0.85 9.66 18.16
CA GLN A 92 0.98 11.12 18.07
C GLN A 92 1.37 11.53 16.65
N ALA A 93 2.35 10.87 16.05
CA ALA A 93 2.79 11.15 14.69
C ALA A 93 1.66 10.98 13.65
N LEU A 94 0.77 9.99 13.85
CA LEU A 94 -0.43 9.82 13.02
C LEU A 94 -1.50 10.88 13.28
N ALA A 95 -1.69 11.29 14.53
CA ALA A 95 -2.65 12.34 14.88
C ALA A 95 -2.30 13.68 14.20
N ASP A 96 -1.00 13.92 13.94
CA ASP A 96 -0.51 15.12 13.27
C ASP A 96 -0.69 15.07 11.73
N LEU A 97 -1.09 13.91 11.17
CA LEU A 97 -1.38 13.77 9.74
C LEU A 97 -2.77 14.32 9.42
N ASN A 98 -2.79 15.42 8.66
CA ASN A 98 -4.02 16.01 8.15
C ASN A 98 -3.88 16.23 6.64
N HIS A 99 -4.40 15.29 5.85
CA HIS A 99 -4.33 15.33 4.39
C HIS A 99 -5.62 14.74 3.79
N PRO A 100 -6.19 15.31 2.72
CA PRO A 100 -7.46 14.86 2.16
C PRO A 100 -7.47 13.38 1.75
N HIS A 101 -6.32 12.84 1.36
CA HIS A 101 -6.17 11.45 0.91
C HIS A 101 -5.54 10.53 1.97
N ILE A 102 -5.59 10.88 3.25
CA ILE A 102 -5.21 10.01 4.38
C ILE A 102 -6.43 9.89 5.30
N ALA A 103 -6.78 8.66 5.70
CA ALA A 103 -7.78 8.44 6.73
C ALA A 103 -7.26 8.98 8.08
N ARG A 104 -8.02 9.90 8.69
CA ARG A 104 -7.60 10.60 9.90
C ARG A 104 -7.64 9.67 11.11
N LEU A 105 -6.65 9.76 11.98
CA LEU A 105 -6.73 9.22 13.32
C LEU A 105 -7.65 10.16 14.15
N LEU A 106 -8.68 9.59 14.77
CA LEU A 106 -9.69 10.32 15.55
C LEU A 106 -9.47 10.15 17.06
N ASP A 107 -9.07 8.92 17.46
CA ASP A 107 -8.82 8.59 18.85
C ASP A 107 -7.94 7.33 18.95
N GLY A 108 -7.49 6.98 20.15
CA GLY A 108 -6.77 5.75 20.40
C GLY A 108 -6.34 5.61 21.85
N GLY A 109 -6.20 4.37 22.30
CA GLY A 109 -5.89 4.09 23.69
C GLY A 109 -5.54 2.64 23.93
N HIS A 110 -5.72 2.24 25.18
CA HIS A 110 -5.62 0.85 25.60
C HIS A 110 -6.94 0.43 26.25
N SER A 111 -7.34 -0.82 26.01
CA SER A 111 -8.47 -1.42 26.73
C SER A 111 -8.12 -1.65 28.20
N ALA A 112 -9.10 -2.09 28.99
CA ALA A 112 -8.89 -2.48 30.39
C ALA A 112 -7.83 -3.57 30.54
N ASP A 113 -7.72 -4.48 29.56
CA ASP A 113 -6.73 -5.55 29.50
C ASP A 113 -5.38 -5.11 28.92
N GLY A 114 -5.21 -3.81 28.64
CA GLY A 114 -3.97 -3.24 28.12
C GLY A 114 -3.75 -3.42 26.61
N GLN A 115 -4.76 -3.91 25.85
CA GLN A 115 -4.64 -4.06 24.40
C GLN A 115 -4.75 -2.69 23.71
N PRO A 116 -3.83 -2.34 22.80
CA PRO A 116 -3.88 -1.08 22.08
C PRO A 116 -4.98 -1.10 21.01
N TRP A 117 -5.62 0.05 20.84
CA TRP A 117 -6.62 0.29 19.79
C TRP A 117 -6.49 1.69 19.20
N LEU A 118 -6.92 1.83 17.95
CA LEU A 118 -6.97 3.10 17.22
C LEU A 118 -8.36 3.26 16.60
N ALA A 119 -8.94 4.44 16.70
CA ALA A 119 -10.15 4.82 15.99
C ALA A 119 -9.80 5.78 14.87
N MET A 120 -10.13 5.41 13.65
CA MET A 120 -9.85 6.17 12.44
C MET A 120 -11.13 6.60 11.74
N GLU A 121 -11.03 7.56 10.85
CA GLU A 121 -12.10 7.95 9.93
C GLU A 121 -12.66 6.70 9.23
N TYR A 122 -13.96 6.46 9.38
CA TYR A 122 -14.64 5.41 8.63
C TYR A 122 -14.88 5.88 7.20
N ILE A 123 -14.33 5.16 6.24
CA ILE A 123 -14.45 5.48 4.82
C ILE A 123 -15.46 4.53 4.19
N GLU A 124 -16.62 5.06 3.83
CA GLU A 124 -17.59 4.34 3.02
C GLU A 124 -17.14 4.36 1.56
N GLY A 125 -16.47 3.28 1.15
CA GLY A 125 -15.83 3.23 -0.16
C GLY A 125 -15.46 1.83 -0.59
N GLN A 126 -14.88 1.73 -1.78
CA GLN A 126 -14.41 0.47 -2.34
C GLN A 126 -12.89 0.48 -2.49
N ARG A 127 -12.27 -0.70 -2.43
CA ARG A 127 -10.85 -0.85 -2.75
C ARG A 127 -10.55 -0.27 -4.13
N ILE A 128 -9.45 0.48 -4.22
CA ILE A 128 -9.04 1.19 -5.43
C ILE A 128 -8.94 0.29 -6.68
N ASP A 129 -8.43 -0.93 -6.53
CA ASP A 129 -8.30 -1.88 -7.65
C ASP A 129 -9.64 -2.50 -8.07
N VAL A 130 -10.54 -2.73 -7.11
CA VAL A 130 -11.89 -3.24 -7.36
C VAL A 130 -12.72 -2.18 -8.09
N LEU A 131 -12.76 -0.96 -7.56
CA LEU A 131 -13.45 0.16 -8.19
C LEU A 131 -12.92 0.43 -9.60
N ALA A 132 -11.59 0.50 -9.76
CA ALA A 132 -10.98 0.80 -11.07
C ALA A 132 -11.38 -0.20 -12.16
N ARG A 133 -11.63 -1.47 -11.79
CA ARG A 133 -12.13 -2.49 -12.71
C ARG A 133 -13.65 -2.43 -12.88
N ALA A 134 -14.39 -2.40 -11.77
CA ALA A 134 -15.86 -2.43 -11.81
C ALA A 134 -16.44 -1.23 -12.57
N ALA A 135 -15.86 -0.05 -12.41
CA ALA A 135 -16.25 1.17 -13.12
C ALA A 135 -15.61 1.29 -14.52
N GLY A 136 -14.81 0.32 -14.97
CA GLY A 136 -14.16 0.37 -16.28
C GLY A 136 -13.25 1.59 -16.45
N LEU A 137 -12.60 2.07 -15.39
CA LEU A 137 -11.81 3.29 -15.45
C LEU A 137 -10.71 3.19 -16.51
N ASP A 138 -10.60 4.22 -17.34
CA ASP A 138 -9.52 4.32 -18.31
C ASP A 138 -8.16 4.53 -17.64
N GLN A 139 -7.09 4.37 -18.41
CA GLN A 139 -5.72 4.51 -17.91
C GLN A 139 -5.47 5.88 -17.26
N ARG A 140 -6.06 6.95 -17.79
CA ARG A 140 -5.87 8.30 -17.25
C ARG A 140 -6.56 8.48 -15.90
N ALA A 141 -7.76 7.95 -15.74
CA ALA A 141 -8.49 7.97 -14.46
C ALA A 141 -7.76 7.16 -13.38
N ARG A 142 -7.26 5.96 -13.71
CA ARG A 142 -6.45 5.14 -12.80
C ARG A 142 -5.18 5.87 -12.36
N LEU A 143 -4.48 6.55 -13.28
CA LEU A 143 -3.28 7.34 -12.96
C LEU A 143 -3.60 8.56 -12.08
N ARG A 144 -4.77 9.18 -12.22
CA ARG A 144 -5.20 10.28 -11.33
C ARG A 144 -5.44 9.80 -9.90
N LEU A 145 -6.14 8.68 -9.72
CA LEU A 145 -6.31 8.04 -8.40
C LEU A 145 -4.95 7.68 -7.78
N PHE A 146 -4.04 7.12 -8.59
CA PHE A 146 -2.70 6.81 -8.14
C PHE A 146 -1.93 8.05 -7.67
N LEU A 147 -2.07 9.19 -8.36
CA LEU A 147 -1.44 10.46 -7.95
C LEU A 147 -1.97 10.98 -6.62
N GLN A 148 -3.23 10.74 -6.27
CA GLN A 148 -3.79 11.08 -4.95
C GLN A 148 -3.11 10.26 -3.85
N VAL A 149 -2.95 8.95 -4.06
CA VAL A 149 -2.21 8.06 -3.13
C VAL A 149 -0.75 8.51 -2.99
N CYS A 150 -0.08 8.82 -4.10
CA CYS A 150 1.28 9.35 -4.05
C CYS A 150 1.37 10.66 -3.27
N GLY A 151 0.38 11.56 -3.42
CA GLY A 151 0.31 12.81 -2.65
C GLY A 151 0.23 12.56 -1.15
N ALA A 152 -0.56 11.58 -0.72
CA ALA A 152 -0.67 11.14 0.67
C ALA A 152 0.67 10.63 1.22
N VAL A 153 1.34 9.75 0.46
CA VAL A 153 2.64 9.18 0.86
C VAL A 153 3.72 10.26 0.90
N ALA A 154 3.81 11.14 -0.09
CA ALA A 154 4.76 12.26 -0.10
C ALA A 154 4.56 13.19 1.11
N TYR A 155 3.30 13.48 1.47
CA TYR A 155 2.97 14.28 2.65
C TYR A 155 3.45 13.63 3.95
N ALA A 156 3.31 12.29 4.08
CA ALA A 156 3.81 11.54 5.24
C ALA A 156 5.33 11.53 5.29
N HIS A 157 6.01 11.30 4.15
CA HIS A 157 7.47 11.30 4.04
C HIS A 157 8.08 12.65 4.44
N ALA A 158 7.45 13.77 4.07
CA ALA A 158 7.87 15.12 4.49
C ALA A 158 7.82 15.31 6.01
N ARG A 159 7.11 14.44 6.74
CA ARG A 159 7.01 14.39 8.21
C ARG A 159 7.82 13.28 8.86
N GLY A 160 8.66 12.60 8.07
CA GLY A 160 9.52 11.52 8.55
C GLY A 160 8.79 10.19 8.78
N LEU A 161 7.55 10.04 8.28
CA LEU A 161 6.76 8.83 8.44
C LEU A 161 6.78 7.98 7.17
N LEU A 162 7.09 6.70 7.31
CA LEU A 162 6.96 5.69 6.27
C LEU A 162 5.65 4.93 6.43
N HIS A 163 5.03 4.55 5.31
CA HIS A 163 3.78 3.78 5.34
C HIS A 163 4.03 2.28 5.58
N ARG A 164 5.03 1.70 4.92
CA ARG A 164 5.52 0.32 5.03
C ARG A 164 4.59 -0.79 4.51
N ASP A 165 3.30 -0.53 4.29
CA ASP A 165 2.32 -1.53 3.82
C ASP A 165 1.35 -0.95 2.77
N ILE A 166 1.88 -0.32 1.70
CA ILE A 166 1.07 0.22 0.60
C ILE A 166 0.62 -0.92 -0.32
N LYS A 167 -0.68 -1.16 -0.34
CA LYS A 167 -1.35 -2.20 -1.14
C LYS A 167 -2.79 -1.82 -1.43
N PRO A 168 -3.47 -2.48 -2.39
CA PRO A 168 -4.86 -2.13 -2.73
C PRO A 168 -5.85 -2.18 -1.57
N SER A 169 -5.68 -3.12 -0.63
CA SER A 169 -6.57 -3.22 0.53
C SER A 169 -6.44 -2.04 1.51
N ASN A 170 -5.33 -1.31 1.45
CA ASN A 170 -5.08 -0.13 2.27
C ASN A 170 -5.38 1.18 1.52
N VAL A 171 -6.09 1.11 0.38
CA VAL A 171 -6.55 2.29 -0.36
C VAL A 171 -8.02 2.10 -0.71
N LEU A 172 -8.88 2.93 -0.12
CA LEU A 172 -10.30 3.00 -0.48
C LEU A 172 -10.54 4.23 -1.37
N VAL A 173 -11.53 4.12 -2.24
CA VAL A 173 -12.05 5.25 -2.99
C VAL A 173 -13.48 5.49 -2.51
N ALA A 174 -13.73 6.65 -1.96
CA ALA A 174 -15.03 7.06 -1.44
C ALA A 174 -16.02 7.39 -2.57
N ALA A 175 -17.29 7.62 -2.22
CA ALA A 175 -18.34 7.89 -3.20
C ALA A 175 -18.11 9.18 -4.02
N ASP A 176 -17.36 10.13 -3.48
CA ASP A 176 -16.94 11.37 -4.16
C ASP A 176 -15.83 11.16 -5.21
N GLY A 177 -15.29 9.94 -5.31
CA GLY A 177 -14.18 9.59 -6.21
C GLY A 177 -12.79 9.87 -5.65
N GLU A 178 -12.68 10.28 -4.38
CA GLU A 178 -11.39 10.58 -3.74
C GLU A 178 -10.78 9.34 -3.10
N ALA A 179 -9.50 9.10 -3.38
CA ALA A 179 -8.76 8.00 -2.77
C ALA A 179 -8.34 8.37 -1.34
N LYS A 180 -8.49 7.43 -0.41
CA LYS A 180 -8.07 7.51 0.99
C LYS A 180 -7.08 6.40 1.30
N LEU A 181 -5.87 6.76 1.69
CA LEU A 181 -4.85 5.85 2.19
C LEU A 181 -5.13 5.53 3.66
N LEU A 182 -5.21 4.24 3.97
CA LEU A 182 -5.48 3.71 5.29
C LEU A 182 -4.18 3.20 5.93
N ASP A 183 -4.21 2.97 7.23
CA ASP A 183 -3.29 2.07 7.97
C ASP A 183 -1.79 2.25 7.71
N PHE A 184 -1.19 3.29 8.24
CA PHE A 184 0.27 3.34 8.42
C PHE A 184 0.73 2.19 9.33
N GLY A 185 1.81 1.51 8.96
CA GLY A 185 2.26 0.24 9.56
C GLY A 185 2.76 0.30 11.02
N ILE A 186 1.99 0.92 11.93
CA ILE A 186 2.30 1.03 13.38
C ILE A 186 2.54 -0.34 14.01
N VAL A 187 1.78 -1.35 13.58
CA VAL A 187 1.85 -2.69 14.15
C VAL A 187 3.22 -3.34 13.93
N GLN A 188 3.90 -2.99 12.82
CA GLN A 188 5.24 -3.50 12.51
C GLN A 188 6.31 -2.92 13.44
N LEU A 189 6.10 -1.74 14.03
CA LEU A 189 7.05 -1.12 14.96
C LEU A 189 6.92 -1.66 16.38
N ILE A 190 5.70 -2.03 16.79
CA ILE A 190 5.46 -2.59 18.13
C ILE A 190 6.06 -3.99 18.26
N GLY A 191 6.27 -4.69 17.14
CA GLY A 191 6.85 -6.03 17.07
C GLY A 191 8.33 -6.09 16.67
N GLU A 192 9.05 -4.97 16.58
CA GLU A 192 10.47 -4.97 16.15
C GLU A 192 11.41 -5.73 17.10
N ASP A 193 11.01 -5.96 18.37
CA ASP A 193 11.77 -6.80 19.33
C ASP A 193 11.44 -8.31 19.23
N ASP A 194 10.41 -8.70 18.48
CA ASP A 194 10.03 -10.09 18.28
C ASP A 194 10.43 -10.55 16.87
N ALA A 195 11.32 -11.54 16.79
CA ALA A 195 11.77 -12.16 15.52
C ALA A 195 10.58 -12.66 14.62
N LEU A 196 9.38 -12.78 15.19
CA LEU A 196 8.13 -13.12 14.49
C LEU A 196 7.49 -11.92 13.77
N ALA A 197 7.75 -10.69 14.20
CA ALA A 197 7.17 -9.48 13.58
C ALA A 197 7.85 -9.11 12.26
N SER A 198 9.10 -9.51 12.06
CA SER A 198 9.86 -9.28 10.83
C SER A 198 9.27 -10.01 9.60
N HIS A 199 8.31 -10.92 9.80
CA HIS A 199 7.68 -11.72 8.72
C HIS A 199 6.26 -11.29 8.35
N ALA A 200 5.68 -10.27 9.01
CA ALA A 200 4.32 -9.80 8.75
C ALA A 200 4.27 -8.81 7.58
N HIS A 201 4.74 -9.23 6.40
CA HIS A 201 4.61 -8.44 5.18
C HIS A 201 3.62 -9.09 4.22
N THR A 202 2.96 -8.26 3.41
CA THR A 202 1.99 -8.75 2.41
C THR A 202 2.74 -9.31 1.21
N PRO A 203 2.64 -10.63 0.91
CA PRO A 203 3.27 -11.21 -0.27
C PRO A 203 2.95 -10.43 -1.53
N GLY A 204 3.96 -10.21 -2.38
CA GLY A 204 3.82 -9.51 -3.66
C GLY A 204 3.87 -7.98 -3.60
N TYR A 205 3.79 -7.36 -2.41
CA TYR A 205 3.91 -5.91 -2.24
C TYR A 205 5.15 -5.51 -1.43
N ALA A 206 5.63 -6.37 -0.54
CA ALA A 206 6.82 -6.11 0.24
C ALA A 206 8.04 -5.82 -0.66
N SER A 207 8.82 -4.82 -0.29
CA SER A 207 10.08 -4.52 -0.97
C SER A 207 11.16 -5.58 -0.65
N PRO A 208 12.17 -5.77 -1.53
CA PRO A 208 13.24 -6.72 -1.27
C PRO A 208 13.95 -6.52 0.07
N GLU A 209 14.18 -5.27 0.47
CA GLU A 209 14.77 -4.91 1.76
C GLU A 209 13.86 -5.25 2.94
N GLN A 210 12.52 -5.13 2.80
CA GLN A 210 11.57 -5.58 3.82
C GLN A 210 11.64 -7.10 4.03
N VAL A 211 11.70 -7.87 2.93
CA VAL A 211 11.81 -9.32 2.99
C VAL A 211 13.12 -9.77 3.65
N ARG A 212 14.21 -9.01 3.43
CA ARG A 212 15.51 -9.28 4.05
C ARG A 212 15.65 -8.75 5.47
N GLY A 213 14.62 -8.07 6.02
CA GLY A 213 14.69 -7.46 7.34
C GLY A 213 15.70 -6.30 7.44
N GLU A 214 16.03 -5.66 6.32
CA GLU A 214 16.95 -4.52 6.26
C GLU A 214 16.27 -3.22 6.70
N ARG A 215 17.08 -2.21 7.01
CA ARG A 215 16.57 -0.89 7.38
C ARG A 215 15.74 -0.28 6.25
N LEU A 216 14.48 0.06 6.55
CA LEU A 216 13.57 0.65 5.58
C LEU A 216 13.81 2.16 5.43
N THR A 217 13.62 2.62 4.19
CA THR A 217 13.68 4.04 3.80
C THR A 217 12.47 4.36 2.92
N VAL A 218 12.37 5.61 2.48
CA VAL A 218 11.34 6.05 1.50
C VAL A 218 11.32 5.17 0.23
N ALA A 219 12.43 4.53 -0.09
CA ALA A 219 12.54 3.64 -1.25
C ALA A 219 11.66 2.40 -1.13
N ALA A 220 11.36 1.91 0.10
CA ALA A 220 10.45 0.78 0.32
C ALA A 220 9.01 1.15 -0.09
N ASP A 221 8.53 2.32 0.33
CA ASP A 221 7.19 2.80 -0.06
C ASP A 221 7.11 3.09 -1.57
N ILE A 222 8.19 3.60 -2.19
CA ILE A 222 8.26 3.81 -3.64
C ILE A 222 8.13 2.48 -4.40
N TYR A 223 8.77 1.42 -3.91
CA TYR A 223 8.59 0.07 -4.47
C TYR A 223 7.14 -0.38 -4.38
N GLN A 224 6.52 -0.24 -3.22
CA GLN A 224 5.13 -0.60 -3.00
C GLN A 224 4.17 0.22 -3.88
N LEU A 225 4.43 1.52 -4.05
CA LEU A 225 3.70 2.36 -5.01
C LEU A 225 3.85 1.86 -6.44
N GLY A 226 5.05 1.44 -6.85
CA GLY A 226 5.27 0.79 -8.15
C GLY A 226 4.41 -0.46 -8.33
N ARG A 227 4.32 -1.30 -7.29
CA ARG A 227 3.48 -2.52 -7.27
C ARG A 227 1.99 -2.18 -7.33
N LEU A 228 1.55 -1.18 -6.57
CA LEU A 228 0.18 -0.67 -6.62
C LEU A 228 -0.17 -0.17 -8.04
N LEU A 229 0.72 0.61 -8.66
CA LEU A 229 0.52 1.11 -10.01
C LEU A 229 0.40 -0.03 -11.03
N GLN A 230 1.28 -1.03 -10.93
CA GLN A 230 1.23 -2.22 -11.78
C GLN A 230 -0.12 -2.94 -11.65
N ARG A 231 -0.61 -3.12 -10.42
CA ARG A 231 -1.92 -3.72 -10.14
C ARG A 231 -3.07 -2.90 -10.73
N LEU A 232 -3.04 -1.57 -10.59
CA LEU A 232 -4.07 -0.69 -11.13
C LEU A 232 -4.14 -0.68 -12.65
N LEU A 233 -3.00 -0.89 -13.32
CA LEU A 233 -2.90 -0.89 -14.78
C LEU A 233 -3.09 -2.28 -15.41
N ALA A 234 -3.17 -3.35 -14.62
CA ALA A 234 -3.47 -4.69 -15.10
C ALA A 234 -4.82 -4.73 -15.84
N GLY A 235 -4.86 -5.43 -16.97
CA GLY A 235 -6.05 -5.51 -17.82
C GLY A 235 -7.14 -6.43 -17.26
N SER A 236 -6.75 -7.45 -16.48
CA SER A 236 -7.64 -8.44 -15.89
C SER A 236 -7.24 -8.83 -14.47
N GLU A 237 -8.16 -9.48 -13.73
CA GLU A 237 -7.85 -10.03 -12.41
C GLU A 237 -6.79 -11.12 -12.49
N ALA A 238 -6.90 -12.00 -13.49
CA ALA A 238 -5.92 -13.08 -13.69
C ALA A 238 -4.51 -12.54 -13.95
N GLU A 239 -4.38 -11.47 -14.75
CA GLU A 239 -3.10 -10.76 -14.98
C GLU A 239 -2.58 -10.15 -13.68
N ALA A 240 -3.43 -9.46 -12.94
CA ALA A 240 -3.09 -8.84 -11.67
C ALA A 240 -2.64 -9.87 -10.61
N GLU A 241 -3.31 -11.03 -10.53
CA GLU A 241 -2.92 -12.14 -9.65
C GLU A 241 -1.62 -12.82 -10.10
N ALA A 242 -1.43 -13.00 -11.42
CA ALA A 242 -0.19 -13.55 -11.97
C ALA A 242 1.01 -12.66 -11.62
N LEU A 243 0.87 -11.35 -11.73
CA LEU A 243 1.89 -10.37 -11.35
C LEU A 243 2.22 -10.44 -9.85
N THR A 244 1.21 -10.60 -8.99
CA THR A 244 1.40 -10.74 -7.54
C THR A 244 2.13 -12.03 -7.21
N ARG A 245 1.73 -13.16 -7.79
CA ARG A 245 2.40 -14.47 -7.62
C ARG A 245 3.84 -14.45 -8.11
N ALA A 246 4.09 -13.91 -9.30
CA ALA A 246 5.44 -13.78 -9.85
C ALA A 246 6.36 -12.98 -8.93
N SER A 247 5.87 -11.89 -8.34
CA SER A 247 6.62 -11.09 -7.36
C SER A 247 6.95 -11.89 -6.10
N THR A 248 6.03 -12.69 -5.59
CA THR A 248 6.26 -13.53 -4.40
C THR A 248 7.32 -14.60 -4.68
N LEU A 249 7.34 -15.18 -5.87
CA LEU A 249 8.34 -16.18 -6.28
C LEU A 249 9.73 -15.56 -6.57
N LEU A 250 9.77 -14.33 -7.09
CA LEU A 250 11.02 -13.61 -7.39
C LEU A 250 11.82 -13.21 -6.15
N HIS A 251 11.20 -13.17 -4.98
CA HIS A 251 11.92 -12.97 -3.72
C HIS A 251 12.75 -14.21 -3.32
N ALA A 252 12.45 -15.40 -3.90
CA ALA A 252 13.21 -16.61 -3.66
C ALA A 252 14.38 -16.80 -4.65
N GLU A 253 14.30 -16.21 -5.84
CA GLU A 253 15.36 -16.29 -6.86
C GLU A 253 15.44 -14.97 -7.65
N ALA A 254 16.50 -14.23 -7.43
CA ALA A 254 16.81 -13.02 -8.20
C ALA A 254 17.08 -13.38 -9.66
N VAL A 255 16.10 -13.23 -10.56
CA VAL A 255 16.35 -13.20 -12.02
C VAL A 255 15.24 -12.48 -12.79
N GLU A 256 15.61 -11.49 -13.53
CA GLU A 256 15.29 -11.04 -14.89
C GLU A 256 14.07 -11.68 -15.61
N ARG A 257 12.90 -11.75 -15.03
CA ARG A 257 11.71 -11.82 -15.86
C ARG A 257 11.04 -10.46 -15.88
N ARG A 258 11.44 -9.65 -16.88
CA ARG A 258 10.70 -8.47 -17.31
C ARG A 258 9.23 -8.83 -17.37
N SER A 259 8.44 -8.09 -16.59
CA SER A 259 7.01 -8.27 -16.50
C SER A 259 6.39 -8.36 -17.90
N GLU A 260 5.81 -9.50 -18.21
CA GLU A 260 4.95 -9.74 -19.38
C GLU A 260 3.62 -8.96 -19.28
N VAL A 261 3.66 -7.70 -18.87
CA VAL A 261 2.56 -6.77 -19.09
C VAL A 261 2.69 -6.24 -20.51
N THR A 262 2.45 -7.11 -21.46
CA THR A 262 2.66 -6.88 -22.90
C THR A 262 1.77 -5.76 -23.46
N ALA A 263 0.73 -5.35 -22.76
CA ALA A 263 -0.25 -4.37 -23.22
C ALA A 263 0.03 -2.92 -22.78
N LEU A 264 0.98 -2.68 -21.83
CA LEU A 264 1.25 -1.31 -21.36
C LEU A 264 2.17 -0.53 -22.31
N PRO A 265 1.94 0.78 -22.48
CA PRO A 265 2.89 1.67 -23.14
C PRO A 265 4.29 1.55 -22.55
N HIS A 266 5.31 1.56 -23.41
CA HIS A 266 6.72 1.47 -23.00
C HIS A 266 7.10 2.46 -21.88
N GLU A 267 6.51 3.64 -21.90
CA GLU A 267 6.73 4.69 -20.90
C GLU A 267 6.25 4.28 -19.51
N LEU A 268 5.05 3.70 -19.40
CA LEU A 268 4.50 3.24 -18.13
C LEU A 268 5.28 2.03 -17.60
N ARG A 269 5.73 1.13 -18.50
CA ARG A 269 6.62 0.03 -18.09
C ARG A 269 7.92 0.56 -17.50
N ALA A 270 8.59 1.50 -18.19
CA ALA A 270 9.83 2.08 -17.68
C ALA A 270 9.67 2.78 -16.33
N LEU A 271 8.51 3.41 -16.09
CA LEU A 271 8.19 4.04 -14.82
C LEU A 271 8.03 3.00 -13.71
N ILE A 272 7.29 1.91 -13.97
CA ILE A 272 7.10 0.80 -13.04
C ILE A 272 8.42 0.09 -12.76
N ASP A 273 9.21 -0.20 -13.79
CA ASP A 273 10.53 -0.87 -13.67
C ASP A 273 11.50 -0.03 -12.82
N CYS A 274 11.48 1.29 -12.97
CA CYS A 274 12.26 2.19 -12.13
C CYS A 274 11.77 2.16 -10.66
N ALA A 275 10.46 2.27 -10.43
CA ALA A 275 9.92 2.25 -9.07
C ALA A 275 10.16 0.90 -8.36
N CYS A 276 10.07 -0.22 -9.11
CA CYS A 276 10.21 -1.58 -8.61
C CYS A 276 11.62 -2.16 -8.74
N ALA A 277 12.65 -1.34 -8.98
CA ALA A 277 14.02 -1.82 -9.06
C ALA A 277 14.44 -2.55 -7.76
N THR A 278 15.17 -3.67 -7.90
CA THR A 278 15.62 -4.47 -6.75
C THR A 278 16.50 -3.66 -5.82
N GLU A 279 17.44 -2.89 -6.37
CA GLU A 279 18.32 -2.00 -5.63
C GLU A 279 17.60 -0.69 -5.29
N PRO A 280 17.47 -0.29 -4.01
CA PRO A 280 16.81 0.95 -3.60
C PRO A 280 17.37 2.21 -4.29
N ALA A 281 18.69 2.27 -4.49
CA ALA A 281 19.37 3.40 -5.13
C ALA A 281 19.03 3.59 -6.62
N ARG A 282 18.46 2.57 -7.28
CA ARG A 282 18.01 2.62 -8.68
C ARG A 282 16.56 3.07 -8.83
N ARG A 283 15.84 3.18 -7.72
CA ARG A 283 14.45 3.68 -7.69
C ARG A 283 14.42 5.21 -7.79
N TYR A 284 13.24 5.76 -7.86
CA TYR A 284 13.07 7.20 -7.68
C TYR A 284 13.60 7.60 -6.29
N ALA A 285 14.26 8.77 -6.21
CA ALA A 285 14.78 9.26 -4.94
C ALA A 285 13.67 9.70 -3.97
N THR A 286 12.55 10.18 -4.51
CA THR A 286 11.38 10.63 -3.73
C THR A 286 10.09 10.30 -4.45
N VAL A 287 8.97 10.32 -3.71
CA VAL A 287 7.63 10.10 -4.28
C VAL A 287 7.25 11.22 -5.24
N GLU A 288 7.69 12.45 -4.99
CA GLU A 288 7.45 13.60 -5.88
C GLU A 288 8.13 13.39 -7.26
N ALA A 289 9.30 12.73 -7.28
CA ALA A 289 9.97 12.39 -8.53
C ALA A 289 9.17 11.36 -9.34
N LEU A 290 8.58 10.36 -8.69
CA LEU A 290 7.64 9.40 -9.29
C LEU A 290 6.37 10.13 -9.80
N MET A 291 5.76 10.99 -8.98
CA MET A 291 4.60 11.80 -9.38
C MET A 291 4.89 12.68 -10.60
N ALA A 292 6.09 13.27 -10.65
CA ALA A 292 6.48 14.12 -11.78
C ALA A 292 6.51 13.34 -13.10
N ASP A 293 6.97 12.09 -13.09
CA ASP A 293 6.98 11.24 -14.28
C ASP A 293 5.55 10.76 -14.66
N VAL A 294 4.70 10.44 -13.69
CA VAL A 294 3.28 10.12 -13.96
C VAL A 294 2.56 11.32 -14.59
N ARG A 295 2.77 12.53 -14.05
CA ARG A 295 2.21 13.76 -14.64
C ARG A 295 2.78 14.03 -16.04
N ALA A 296 4.09 13.85 -16.23
CA ALA A 296 4.73 13.99 -17.53
C ALA A 296 4.13 13.04 -18.57
N PHE A 297 3.82 11.79 -18.18
CA PHE A 297 3.11 10.85 -19.05
C PHE A 297 1.71 11.37 -19.43
N LEU A 298 0.90 11.80 -18.44
CA LEU A 298 -0.45 12.34 -18.66
C LEU A 298 -0.44 13.57 -19.56
N GLU A 299 0.60 14.41 -19.48
CA GLU A 299 0.79 15.64 -20.23
C GLU A 299 1.60 15.47 -21.52
N GLN A 300 1.90 14.21 -21.91
CA GLN A 300 2.70 13.90 -23.10
C GLN A 300 4.10 14.57 -23.06
N ARG A 301 4.68 14.74 -21.87
CA ARG A 301 6.05 15.23 -21.66
C ARG A 301 7.06 14.07 -21.56
N PRO A 302 8.33 14.28 -21.85
CA PRO A 302 9.36 13.26 -21.64
C PRO A 302 9.52 12.88 -20.18
N LEU A 303 9.65 11.56 -19.90
CA LEU A 303 9.85 11.00 -18.58
C LEU A 303 11.34 11.04 -18.19
N ARG A 304 11.61 11.14 -16.88
CA ARG A 304 12.96 11.05 -16.31
C ARG A 304 13.45 9.60 -16.26
N ALA A 305 12.54 8.63 -16.07
CA ALA A 305 12.85 7.20 -16.08
C ALA A 305 13.40 6.70 -17.42
N LEU A 306 13.24 7.45 -18.50
CA LEU A 306 13.74 7.09 -19.82
C LEU A 306 14.99 7.89 -20.20
N PRO A 307 15.94 7.25 -20.94
CA PRO A 307 17.13 7.93 -21.45
C PRO A 307 16.77 9.17 -22.28
N ARG A 308 17.53 10.24 -22.12
CA ARG A 308 17.33 11.52 -22.84
C ARG A 308 17.73 11.42 -24.32
N ARG A 309 17.13 10.51 -25.09
CA ARG A 309 17.37 10.40 -26.54
C ARG A 309 16.64 11.51 -27.28
N GLY A 310 17.34 12.21 -28.21
CA GLY A 310 16.79 13.35 -28.94
C GLY A 310 15.51 13.01 -29.71
N GLY A 311 15.46 11.86 -30.39
CA GLY A 311 14.26 11.40 -31.11
C GLY A 311 13.03 11.19 -30.22
N TYR A 312 13.20 10.71 -28.97
CA TYR A 312 12.08 10.57 -28.02
C TYR A 312 11.50 11.94 -27.64
N ARG A 313 12.37 12.91 -27.36
CA ARG A 313 11.95 14.28 -27.00
C ARG A 313 11.24 14.97 -28.17
N LEU A 314 11.76 14.82 -29.38
CA LEU A 314 11.14 15.36 -30.60
C LEU A 314 9.77 14.75 -30.84
N ARG A 315 9.62 13.42 -30.70
CA ARG A 315 8.32 12.74 -30.85
C ARG A 315 7.29 13.28 -29.84
N LYS A 316 7.66 13.48 -28.58
CA LYS A 316 6.77 14.04 -27.54
C LYS A 316 6.41 15.49 -27.83
N PHE A 317 7.35 16.27 -28.32
CA PHE A 317 7.07 17.65 -28.76
C PHE A 317 6.05 17.70 -29.90
N LEU A 318 6.23 16.87 -30.92
CA LEU A 318 5.31 16.79 -32.06
C LEU A 318 3.91 16.28 -31.65
N GLN A 319 3.86 15.29 -30.74
CA GLN A 319 2.57 14.79 -30.22
C GLN A 319 1.79 15.86 -29.44
N ARG A 320 2.49 16.71 -28.68
CA ARG A 320 1.89 17.81 -27.91
C ARG A 320 1.42 18.96 -28.80
N HIS A 321 2.18 19.23 -29.86
CA HIS A 321 1.93 20.36 -30.79
C HIS A 321 1.40 19.90 -32.14
N ARG A 322 0.58 18.83 -32.18
CA ARG A 322 0.06 18.26 -33.45
C ARG A 322 -0.58 19.29 -34.36
N LEU A 323 -1.43 20.19 -33.81
CA LEU A 323 -2.09 21.22 -34.61
C LEU A 323 -1.07 22.23 -35.16
N SER A 324 -0.14 22.69 -34.38
CA SER A 324 0.90 23.63 -34.83
C SER A 324 1.87 22.97 -35.82
N ALA A 325 2.20 21.68 -35.65
CA ALA A 325 3.06 20.93 -36.57
C ALA A 325 2.34 20.70 -37.93
N LEU A 326 1.03 20.42 -37.93
CA LEU A 326 0.23 20.29 -39.15
C LEU A 326 0.10 21.65 -39.89
N ALA A 327 -0.10 22.73 -39.15
CA ALA A 327 -0.16 24.07 -39.73
C ALA A 327 1.17 24.48 -40.37
N ALA A 328 2.30 24.23 -39.69
CA ALA A 328 3.62 24.49 -40.25
C ALA A 328 3.94 23.63 -41.48
N GLY A 329 3.53 22.35 -41.48
CA GLY A 329 3.66 21.45 -42.62
C GLY A 329 2.82 21.92 -43.82
N ALA A 330 1.57 22.39 -43.61
CA ALA A 330 0.72 22.91 -44.64
C ALA A 330 1.27 24.22 -45.26
N CYS A 331 1.80 25.12 -44.42
CA CYS A 331 2.47 26.33 -44.93
C CYS A 331 3.70 26.01 -45.77
N ALA A 332 4.53 25.03 -45.35
CA ALA A 332 5.73 24.63 -46.07
C ALA A 332 5.42 23.96 -47.43
N THR A 333 4.30 23.22 -47.53
CA THR A 333 3.87 22.60 -48.80
C THR A 333 3.25 23.66 -49.76
N SER A 334 2.53 24.64 -49.21
CA SER A 334 1.96 25.74 -49.99
C SER A 334 3.03 26.67 -50.56
N ALA A 335 4.10 26.92 -49.80
CA ALA A 335 5.24 27.73 -50.30
C ALA A 335 6.01 27.05 -51.42
N ARG A 336 6.14 25.70 -51.40
CA ARG A 336 6.80 24.91 -52.45
C ARG A 336 5.98 24.75 -53.74
N ALA A 337 4.66 24.99 -53.67
CA ALA A 337 3.79 24.90 -54.85
C ALA A 337 3.66 26.26 -55.59
N ALA A 338 4.22 27.35 -55.03
CA ALA A 338 4.22 28.69 -55.56
C ALA A 338 5.52 29.11 -56.26
N ASP A 339 6.59 28.27 -56.22
CA ASP A 339 7.80 28.38 -57.01
C ASP A 339 7.73 27.39 -58.20
#